data_4c342b34376f2dc7012f3ef6fe56e22e
#
_entry.id   4c342b34376f2dc7012f3ef6fe56e22e
#
_cell.length_a   1.000
_cell.length_b   1.000
_cell.length_c   1.000
_cell.angle_alpha   90.00
_cell.angle_beta   90.00
_cell.angle_gamma   90.00
#
_symmetry.space_group_name_H-M   'P 1'
#
loop_
_entity.id
_entity.type
_entity.pdbx_description
1 polymer ?
#
loop_
_entity_poly.entity_id
_entity_poly.type
_entity_poly.pdbx_seq_one_letter_code
_entity_poly.pdbx_strand_id
1 'polypeptide(L)'
;MKISDSGDSIQNTGKRANGRGHNTSIDVAKLAGVSQATVSRAFNPASKMNPSTRQRVLDAASALKYAPDAIARSLISNSTNIVAVIMQNTTNPFYATVLSKLSIRLRSMGKQILFFYLDDEGHMKDLIHQILQYRVDGILITSVTLTSDLADTCVDFGVPVVLFNRYMNTPGIQAVCCDNVQAGRDCADYFFMKGYRSFAFIGGHDEASTSHDRRRGFVSRLEERGIHDCSVINTPFTYEGGRDGFRRLLEQEGTCPKALFCVSDLVCAGVLDCARFEYNLKVPEDVAVIGFDDIELASYNSYSITSFVQPMDSMIDRVLDLLLSEKQPSESTNLTLFPCTLKTRGTA
;
A
#
# COMPACT_ATOMS: atom_id res chain seq x y z
N MET A 1 -38.57 1.87 77.58
CA MET A 1 -37.67 0.77 77.77
C MET A 1 -36.59 0.85 76.66
N LYS A 2 -35.38 1.20 77.03
CA LYS A 2 -34.24 1.51 76.20
C LYS A 2 -33.64 0.20 75.65
N ILE A 3 -33.34 0.09 74.35
CA ILE A 3 -32.39 -0.86 73.83
C ILE A 3 -31.41 -0.08 72.97
N SER A 4 -30.17 -0.24 73.36
CA SER A 4 -28.98 0.43 72.84
C SER A 4 -28.56 -0.05 71.40
N ASP A 5 -28.17 0.93 70.68
CA ASP A 5 -27.58 0.86 69.37
C ASP A 5 -26.04 0.60 69.46
N SER A 6 -25.52 -0.42 68.87
CA SER A 6 -24.09 -0.61 68.71
C SER A 6 -23.76 -0.70 67.22
N GLY A 7 -23.34 0.42 66.66
CA GLY A 7 -22.90 0.54 65.33
C GLY A 7 -21.55 -0.14 65.10
N ASP A 8 -21.51 -1.10 64.11
CA ASP A 8 -20.29 -1.61 63.60
C ASP A 8 -20.11 -1.02 62.18
N SER A 9 -19.13 -0.13 62.07
CA SER A 9 -18.73 0.51 60.83
C SER A 9 -17.87 -0.46 59.96
N ILE A 10 -18.51 -1.11 59.00
CA ILE A 10 -17.81 -1.89 57.99
C ILE A 10 -17.16 -0.93 57.00
N GLN A 11 -15.84 -0.79 57.09
CA GLN A 11 -15.04 -0.16 56.06
C GLN A 11 -15.09 -0.97 54.79
N ASN A 12 -15.86 -0.51 53.81
CA ASN A 12 -15.95 -1.06 52.49
C ASN A 12 -14.73 -0.61 51.64
N THR A 13 -13.64 -1.39 51.70
CA THR A 13 -12.50 -1.23 50.82
C THR A 13 -12.91 -1.76 49.42
N GLY A 14 -13.44 -0.87 48.61
CA GLY A 14 -13.81 -1.13 47.24
C GLY A 14 -12.63 -1.63 46.38
N LYS A 15 -12.40 -2.94 46.35
CA LYS A 15 -11.66 -3.59 45.29
C LYS A 15 -12.49 -3.50 43.99
N ARG A 16 -12.16 -2.55 43.13
CA ARG A 16 -12.64 -2.57 41.73
C ARG A 16 -12.16 -3.86 41.11
N ALA A 17 -13.07 -4.82 40.91
CA ALA A 17 -12.86 -5.99 40.09
C ALA A 17 -12.81 -5.55 38.62
N ASN A 18 -11.62 -5.23 38.09
CA ASN A 18 -11.38 -5.16 36.67
C ASN A 18 -11.12 -6.57 36.19
N GLY A 19 -12.01 -7.11 35.39
CA GLY A 19 -11.93 -8.43 34.78
C GLY A 19 -10.71 -8.57 33.86
N ARG A 20 -10.07 -9.73 33.95
CA ARG A 20 -8.85 -10.28 33.38
C ARG A 20 -7.59 -9.78 34.09
N GLY A 21 -7.15 -10.55 35.09
CA GLY A 21 -5.90 -10.30 35.83
C GLY A 21 -4.67 -10.48 34.93
N HIS A 22 -4.33 -9.44 34.15
CA HIS A 22 -3.03 -9.34 33.50
C HIS A 22 -2.03 -8.80 34.53
N ASN A 23 -0.93 -9.54 34.72
CA ASN A 23 0.18 -9.04 35.51
C ASN A 23 0.67 -7.71 34.96
N THR A 24 1.04 -6.79 35.82
CA THR A 24 1.44 -5.42 35.49
C THR A 24 2.96 -5.26 35.54
N SER A 25 3.48 -4.16 35.00
CA SER A 25 4.90 -3.81 35.15
C SER A 25 5.32 -3.64 36.62
N ILE A 26 4.37 -3.34 37.49
CA ILE A 26 4.61 -3.24 38.98
C ILE A 26 4.88 -4.64 39.54
N ASP A 27 4.14 -5.66 39.09
CA ASP A 27 4.33 -7.04 39.56
C ASP A 27 5.66 -7.59 39.12
N VAL A 28 6.07 -7.29 37.86
CA VAL A 28 7.40 -7.63 37.34
C VAL A 28 8.49 -6.92 38.14
N ALA A 29 8.31 -5.64 38.47
CA ALA A 29 9.27 -4.88 39.25
C ALA A 29 9.47 -5.48 40.64
N LYS A 30 8.38 -5.89 41.31
CA LYS A 30 8.42 -6.58 42.61
C LYS A 30 9.16 -7.90 42.52
N LEU A 31 8.83 -8.76 41.52
CA LEU A 31 9.47 -10.06 41.37
C LEU A 31 10.94 -9.96 41.03
N ALA A 32 11.32 -9.00 40.16
CA ALA A 32 12.70 -8.78 39.77
C ALA A 32 13.54 -7.98 40.79
N GLY A 33 12.95 -7.42 41.86
CA GLY A 33 13.62 -6.58 42.84
C GLY A 33 14.19 -5.29 42.24
N VAL A 34 13.43 -4.62 41.38
CA VAL A 34 13.83 -3.38 40.69
C VAL A 34 12.69 -2.36 40.68
N SER A 35 12.97 -1.12 40.25
CA SER A 35 11.91 -0.13 40.03
C SER A 35 11.14 -0.38 38.74
N GLN A 36 9.88 0.10 38.65
CA GLN A 36 9.06 0.06 37.45
C GLN A 36 9.75 0.73 36.25
N ALA A 37 10.49 1.84 36.50
CA ALA A 37 11.30 2.49 35.46
C ALA A 37 12.42 1.58 34.93
N THR A 38 12.97 0.71 35.77
CA THR A 38 13.97 -0.29 35.37
C THR A 38 13.34 -1.39 34.51
N VAL A 39 12.12 -1.82 34.83
CA VAL A 39 11.34 -2.75 33.99
C VAL A 39 11.11 -2.14 32.60
N SER A 40 10.63 -0.91 32.52
CA SER A 40 10.43 -0.21 31.24
C SER A 40 11.72 -0.15 30.41
N ARG A 41 12.85 0.19 31.02
CA ARG A 41 14.18 0.22 30.36
C ARG A 41 14.65 -1.15 29.89
N ALA A 42 14.34 -2.23 30.60
CA ALA A 42 14.76 -3.57 30.25
C ALA A 42 14.15 -4.04 28.91
N PHE A 43 12.93 -3.60 28.62
CA PHE A 43 12.24 -3.88 27.37
C PHE A 43 12.62 -2.94 26.19
N ASN A 44 13.43 -1.91 26.44
CA ASN A 44 13.94 -1.05 25.38
C ASN A 44 15.35 -1.53 24.97
N PRO A 45 15.53 -2.05 23.72
CA PRO A 45 16.83 -2.53 23.24
C PRO A 45 17.92 -1.45 23.25
N ALA A 46 17.56 -0.20 22.97
CA ALA A 46 18.48 0.93 22.89
C ALA A 46 18.92 1.43 24.30
N SER A 47 18.27 0.98 25.37
CA SER A 47 18.59 1.41 26.73
C SER A 47 19.91 0.78 27.21
N LYS A 48 20.86 1.62 27.59
CA LYS A 48 22.09 1.17 28.27
C LYS A 48 21.75 0.68 29.69
N MET A 49 21.90 -0.62 29.91
CA MET A 49 21.58 -1.27 31.18
C MET A 49 22.52 -2.47 31.40
N ASN A 50 22.76 -2.82 32.68
CA ASN A 50 23.55 -4.00 33.01
C ASN A 50 22.84 -5.27 32.48
N PRO A 51 23.56 -6.13 31.70
CA PRO A 51 22.97 -7.33 31.10
C PRO A 51 22.32 -8.28 32.14
N SER A 52 22.93 -8.47 33.32
CA SER A 52 22.38 -9.33 34.37
C SER A 52 21.06 -8.77 34.93
N THR A 53 20.93 -7.44 35.06
CA THR A 53 19.69 -6.80 35.50
C THR A 53 18.60 -6.94 34.42
N ARG A 54 18.96 -6.77 33.13
CA ARG A 54 18.02 -6.98 32.02
C ARG A 54 17.49 -8.40 32.04
N GLN A 55 18.38 -9.41 32.14
CA GLN A 55 17.98 -10.82 32.15
C GLN A 55 17.04 -11.11 33.30
N ARG A 56 17.35 -10.67 34.52
CA ARG A 56 16.49 -10.86 35.70
C ARG A 56 15.09 -10.29 35.50
N VAL A 57 14.98 -9.13 34.85
CA VAL A 57 13.66 -8.53 34.53
C VAL A 57 12.90 -9.35 33.48
N LEU A 58 13.60 -9.82 32.44
CA LEU A 58 12.97 -10.65 31.39
C LEU A 58 12.51 -12.01 31.94
N ASP A 59 13.29 -12.63 32.83
CA ASP A 59 12.91 -13.87 33.51
C ASP A 59 11.68 -13.68 34.39
N ALA A 60 11.62 -12.58 35.17
CA ALA A 60 10.46 -12.23 35.98
C ALA A 60 9.20 -11.97 35.10
N ALA A 61 9.36 -11.26 33.98
CA ALA A 61 8.26 -11.01 33.04
C ALA A 61 7.75 -12.31 32.41
N SER A 62 8.66 -13.22 32.03
CA SER A 62 8.32 -14.53 31.48
C SER A 62 7.55 -15.38 32.51
N ALA A 63 8.02 -15.42 33.76
CA ALA A 63 7.36 -16.15 34.85
C ALA A 63 5.95 -15.67 35.12
N LEU A 64 5.73 -14.35 35.00
CA LEU A 64 4.43 -13.68 35.16
C LEU A 64 3.58 -13.67 33.87
N LYS A 65 4.09 -14.19 32.75
CA LYS A 65 3.47 -14.05 31.42
C LYS A 65 3.11 -12.59 31.10
N TYR A 66 3.98 -11.68 31.54
CA TYR A 66 3.81 -10.25 31.32
C TYR A 66 4.37 -9.86 29.95
N ALA A 67 3.58 -9.15 29.17
CA ALA A 67 4.03 -8.44 27.96
C ALA A 67 3.85 -6.92 28.19
N PRO A 68 4.83 -6.09 27.84
CA PRO A 68 4.68 -4.63 27.96
C PRO A 68 3.52 -4.13 27.12
N ASP A 69 2.69 -3.28 27.71
CA ASP A 69 1.59 -2.64 27.02
C ASP A 69 2.12 -1.62 26.00
N ALA A 70 1.81 -1.83 24.72
CA ALA A 70 2.22 -0.94 23.65
C ALA A 70 1.54 0.45 23.77
N ILE A 71 0.29 0.49 24.24
CA ILE A 71 -0.46 1.73 24.42
C ILE A 71 0.17 2.57 25.53
N ALA A 72 0.52 1.94 26.67
CA ALA A 72 1.19 2.65 27.77
C ALA A 72 2.56 3.20 27.36
N ARG A 73 3.27 2.52 26.47
CA ARG A 73 4.56 3.01 25.94
C ARG A 73 4.38 4.18 24.98
N SER A 74 3.36 4.18 24.13
CA SER A 74 3.10 5.26 23.17
C SER A 74 2.81 6.60 23.85
N LEU A 75 2.21 6.59 25.04
CA LEU A 75 1.98 7.79 25.84
C LEU A 75 3.28 8.46 26.35
N ILE A 76 4.36 7.69 26.49
CA ILE A 76 5.66 8.18 26.96
C ILE A 76 6.55 8.63 25.80
N SER A 77 6.50 7.91 24.66
CA SER A 77 7.37 8.14 23.52
C SER A 77 6.81 9.13 22.49
N ASN A 78 5.57 9.57 22.64
CA ASN A 78 4.81 10.36 21.66
C ASN A 78 4.78 9.73 20.25
N SER A 79 4.96 8.40 20.17
CA SER A 79 4.88 7.60 18.94
C SER A 79 4.21 6.28 19.24
N THR A 80 3.27 5.87 18.42
CA THR A 80 2.58 4.58 18.55
C THR A 80 3.33 3.43 17.89
N ASN A 81 4.30 3.75 17.04
CA ASN A 81 4.95 2.81 16.14
C ASN A 81 3.96 2.10 15.20
N ILE A 82 2.87 2.76 14.86
CA ILE A 82 1.84 2.26 13.96
C ILE A 82 1.83 3.11 12.69
N VAL A 83 1.89 2.45 11.53
CA VAL A 83 1.64 3.06 10.23
C VAL A 83 0.32 2.52 9.71
N ALA A 84 -0.62 3.41 9.40
CA ALA A 84 -1.87 3.03 8.74
C ALA A 84 -1.62 2.81 7.25
N VAL A 85 -2.23 1.76 6.70
CA VAL A 85 -2.22 1.47 5.27
C VAL A 85 -3.66 1.36 4.79
N ILE A 86 -4.06 2.26 3.91
CA ILE A 86 -5.38 2.26 3.27
C ILE A 86 -5.24 1.68 1.87
N MET A 87 -6.08 0.70 1.54
CA MET A 87 -6.06 0.03 0.25
C MET A 87 -7.49 -0.35 -0.18
N GLN A 88 -7.84 -0.09 -1.43
CA GLN A 88 -9.13 -0.47 -2.01
C GLN A 88 -9.01 -1.77 -2.82
N ASN A 89 -8.01 -1.89 -3.66
CA ASN A 89 -7.87 -3.03 -4.55
C ASN A 89 -6.95 -4.11 -3.93
N THR A 90 -7.53 -5.08 -3.23
CA THR A 90 -6.81 -6.22 -2.65
C THR A 90 -6.74 -7.42 -3.59
N THR A 91 -7.50 -7.43 -4.68
CA THR A 91 -7.53 -8.54 -5.65
C THR A 91 -6.36 -8.51 -6.64
N ASN A 92 -5.75 -7.33 -6.85
CA ASN A 92 -4.54 -7.24 -7.67
C ASN A 92 -3.31 -7.71 -6.88
N PRO A 93 -2.62 -8.79 -7.30
CA PRO A 93 -1.45 -9.35 -6.61
C PRO A 93 -0.30 -8.37 -6.40
N PHE A 94 -0.20 -7.32 -7.22
CA PHE A 94 0.76 -6.25 -7.05
C PHE A 94 0.67 -5.62 -5.66
N TYR A 95 -0.52 -5.24 -5.21
CA TYR A 95 -0.71 -4.59 -3.92
C TYR A 95 -0.50 -5.55 -2.74
N ALA A 96 -0.84 -6.83 -2.90
CA ALA A 96 -0.53 -7.84 -1.89
C ALA A 96 0.99 -7.98 -1.68
N THR A 97 1.76 -7.93 -2.77
CA THR A 97 3.23 -7.94 -2.71
C THR A 97 3.78 -6.67 -2.04
N VAL A 98 3.23 -5.50 -2.37
CA VAL A 98 3.58 -4.22 -1.71
C VAL A 98 3.36 -4.32 -0.20
N LEU A 99 2.18 -4.78 0.23
CA LEU A 99 1.82 -4.90 1.65
C LEU A 99 2.77 -5.86 2.39
N SER A 100 3.09 -7.00 1.76
CA SER A 100 4.02 -7.98 2.33
C SER A 100 5.43 -7.39 2.54
N LYS A 101 6.00 -6.76 1.50
CA LYS A 101 7.32 -6.13 1.57
C LYS A 101 7.35 -4.99 2.59
N LEU A 102 6.33 -4.14 2.60
CA LEU A 102 6.19 -3.04 3.55
C LEU A 102 6.12 -3.56 4.99
N SER A 103 5.34 -4.62 5.24
CA SER A 103 5.22 -5.25 6.56
C SER A 103 6.55 -5.76 7.09
N ILE A 104 7.33 -6.43 6.24
CA ILE A 104 8.66 -6.93 6.61
C ILE A 104 9.58 -5.76 7.00
N ARG A 105 9.61 -4.69 6.21
CA ARG A 105 10.46 -3.52 6.45
C ARG A 105 10.06 -2.76 7.72
N LEU A 106 8.78 -2.46 7.90
CA LEU A 106 8.27 -1.78 9.09
C LEU A 106 8.57 -2.58 10.36
N ARG A 107 8.36 -3.91 10.31
CA ARG A 107 8.68 -4.78 11.45
C ARG A 107 10.16 -4.77 11.81
N SER A 108 11.07 -4.72 10.84
CA SER A 108 12.51 -4.60 11.11
C SER A 108 12.88 -3.28 11.79
N MET A 109 12.05 -2.23 11.63
CA MET A 109 12.15 -0.93 12.28
C MET A 109 11.39 -0.86 13.61
N GLY A 110 10.81 -1.97 14.09
CA GLY A 110 10.00 -2.02 15.31
C GLY A 110 8.61 -1.39 15.17
N LYS A 111 8.13 -1.18 13.95
CA LYS A 111 6.83 -0.60 13.64
C LYS A 111 5.83 -1.67 13.19
N GLN A 112 4.54 -1.34 13.31
CA GLN A 112 3.41 -2.21 12.98
C GLN A 112 2.57 -1.58 11.87
N ILE A 113 1.90 -2.43 11.07
CA ILE A 113 0.88 -1.98 10.13
C ILE A 113 -0.50 -2.08 10.78
N LEU A 114 -1.28 -1.03 10.65
CA LEU A 114 -2.73 -1.06 10.85
C LEU A 114 -3.39 -0.96 9.48
N PHE A 115 -3.93 -2.07 9.00
CA PHE A 115 -4.50 -2.17 7.68
C PHE A 115 -5.98 -1.78 7.66
N PHE A 116 -6.38 -0.95 6.71
CA PHE A 116 -7.75 -0.56 6.45
C PHE A 116 -8.11 -0.86 5.00
N TYR A 117 -9.17 -1.61 4.83
CA TYR A 117 -9.77 -1.82 3.51
C TYR A 117 -10.82 -0.74 3.26
N LEU A 118 -10.73 -0.07 2.12
CA LEU A 118 -11.72 0.89 1.67
C LEU A 118 -12.61 0.20 0.64
N ASP A 119 -13.87 0.00 0.96
CA ASP A 119 -14.87 -0.63 0.10
C ASP A 119 -15.48 0.36 -0.90
N ASP A 120 -15.67 1.60 -0.48
CA ASP A 120 -16.23 2.69 -1.27
C ASP A 120 -15.49 4.00 -0.97
N GLU A 121 -15.15 4.78 -2.01
CA GLU A 121 -14.44 6.06 -1.85
C GLU A 121 -15.25 7.07 -1.02
N GLY A 122 -16.57 6.98 -1.01
CA GLY A 122 -17.43 7.80 -0.17
C GLY A 122 -17.19 7.63 1.33
N HIS A 123 -16.66 6.48 1.77
CA HIS A 123 -16.35 6.20 3.16
C HIS A 123 -14.95 6.67 3.60
N MET A 124 -14.15 7.24 2.69
CA MET A 124 -12.77 7.66 2.97
C MET A 124 -12.71 8.64 4.15
N LYS A 125 -13.65 9.59 4.24
CA LYS A 125 -13.68 10.59 5.31
C LYS A 125 -13.82 9.96 6.69
N ASP A 126 -14.76 9.05 6.84
CA ASP A 126 -15.00 8.38 8.12
C ASP A 126 -13.81 7.49 8.49
N LEU A 127 -13.21 6.85 7.50
CA LEU A 127 -12.04 6.01 7.66
C LEU A 127 -10.83 6.84 8.15
N ILE A 128 -10.56 7.99 7.55
CA ILE A 128 -9.49 8.90 8.01
C ILE A 128 -9.72 9.33 9.45
N HIS A 129 -10.94 9.76 9.81
CA HIS A 129 -11.26 10.12 11.20
C HIS A 129 -11.06 8.95 12.17
N GLN A 130 -11.41 7.74 11.75
CA GLN A 130 -11.14 6.53 12.56
C GLN A 130 -9.63 6.29 12.73
N ILE A 131 -8.85 6.41 11.66
CA ILE A 131 -7.38 6.23 11.68
C ILE A 131 -6.72 7.21 12.65
N LEU A 132 -7.12 8.48 12.61
CA LEU A 132 -6.56 9.52 13.47
C LEU A 132 -6.75 9.25 14.96
N GLN A 133 -7.82 8.51 15.37
CA GLN A 133 -8.03 8.09 16.75
C GLN A 133 -6.94 7.12 17.26
N TYR A 134 -6.28 6.38 16.37
CA TYR A 134 -5.18 5.47 16.72
C TYR A 134 -3.83 6.19 16.89
N ARG A 135 -3.77 7.52 16.62
CA ARG A 135 -2.53 8.32 16.69
C ARG A 135 -1.40 7.69 15.92
N VAL A 136 -1.68 7.27 14.68
CA VAL A 136 -0.68 6.62 13.80
C VAL A 136 0.47 7.56 13.49
N ASP A 137 1.67 7.01 13.31
CA ASP A 137 2.89 7.76 12.99
C ASP A 137 2.91 8.24 11.53
N GLY A 138 2.06 7.65 10.66
CA GLY A 138 1.91 8.03 9.27
C GLY A 138 0.83 7.21 8.57
N ILE A 139 0.38 7.69 7.41
CA ILE A 139 -0.67 7.06 6.60
C ILE A 139 -0.13 6.82 5.19
N LEU A 140 -0.14 5.57 4.75
CA LEU A 140 0.10 5.18 3.36
C LEU A 140 -1.23 4.89 2.68
N ILE A 141 -1.49 5.54 1.55
CA ILE A 141 -2.69 5.33 0.74
C ILE A 141 -2.28 4.72 -0.59
N THR A 142 -2.88 3.59 -0.96
CA THR A 142 -2.60 2.90 -2.21
C THR A 142 -3.88 2.64 -2.99
N SER A 143 -3.82 2.65 -4.31
CA SER A 143 -4.93 2.30 -5.21
C SER A 143 -6.21 3.15 -5.09
N VAL A 144 -6.17 4.22 -4.32
CA VAL A 144 -7.32 5.10 -4.05
C VAL A 144 -6.97 6.53 -4.45
N THR A 145 -7.98 7.29 -4.87
CA THR A 145 -7.86 8.74 -5.08
C THR A 145 -8.25 9.45 -3.78
N LEU A 146 -7.37 10.30 -3.27
CA LEU A 146 -7.65 11.15 -2.12
C LEU A 146 -8.23 12.48 -2.60
N THR A 147 -9.26 13.00 -1.94
CA THR A 147 -9.77 14.34 -2.21
C THR A 147 -8.94 15.41 -1.51
N SER A 148 -8.94 16.64 -2.03
CA SER A 148 -8.19 17.74 -1.43
C SER A 148 -8.59 18.01 0.01
N ASP A 149 -9.89 18.00 0.33
CA ASP A 149 -10.40 18.26 1.68
C ASP A 149 -9.90 17.22 2.71
N LEU A 150 -9.75 15.95 2.27
CA LEU A 150 -9.22 14.89 3.12
C LEU A 150 -7.71 14.98 3.28
N ALA A 151 -7.02 15.42 2.24
CA ALA A 151 -5.59 15.72 2.31
C ALA A 151 -5.32 16.85 3.33
N ASP A 152 -6.08 17.93 3.25
CA ASP A 152 -6.01 19.04 4.19
C ASP A 152 -6.28 18.59 5.63
N THR A 153 -7.30 17.74 5.82
CA THR A 153 -7.59 17.15 7.15
C THR A 153 -6.36 16.42 7.72
N CYS A 154 -5.69 15.59 6.93
CA CYS A 154 -4.51 14.87 7.41
C CYS A 154 -3.35 15.83 7.74
N VAL A 155 -3.15 16.86 6.92
CA VAL A 155 -2.12 17.90 7.15
C VAL A 155 -2.40 18.65 8.45
N ASP A 156 -3.66 19.04 8.70
CA ASP A 156 -4.07 19.74 9.92
C ASP A 156 -3.82 18.92 11.20
N PHE A 157 -3.97 17.60 11.13
CA PHE A 157 -3.63 16.71 12.24
C PHE A 157 -2.12 16.43 12.37
N GLY A 158 -1.29 16.96 11.46
CA GLY A 158 0.16 16.79 11.49
C GLY A 158 0.64 15.36 11.24
N VAL A 159 -0.19 14.50 10.62
CA VAL A 159 0.16 13.12 10.30
C VAL A 159 0.69 13.04 8.87
N PRO A 160 1.93 12.54 8.65
CA PRO A 160 2.48 12.37 7.32
C PRO A 160 1.62 11.45 6.46
N VAL A 161 1.27 11.89 5.25
CA VAL A 161 0.54 11.09 4.27
C VAL A 161 1.40 10.90 3.02
N VAL A 162 1.51 9.65 2.58
CA VAL A 162 2.19 9.30 1.33
C VAL A 162 1.23 8.51 0.45
N LEU A 163 1.08 8.94 -0.79
CA LEU A 163 0.38 8.20 -1.82
C LEU A 163 1.36 7.24 -2.52
N PHE A 164 0.95 6.00 -2.71
CA PHE A 164 1.73 5.00 -3.43
C PHE A 164 1.03 4.60 -4.72
N ASN A 165 1.75 4.74 -5.82
CA ASN A 165 1.27 4.42 -7.15
C ASN A 165 0.01 5.22 -7.58
N ARG A 166 -0.16 6.39 -6.97
CA ARG A 166 -1.14 7.44 -7.27
C ARG A 166 -0.52 8.77 -6.88
N TYR A 167 -0.99 9.84 -7.47
CA TYR A 167 -0.61 11.19 -7.06
C TYR A 167 -1.77 12.18 -7.27
N MET A 168 -1.67 13.27 -6.57
CA MET A 168 -2.54 14.43 -6.70
C MET A 168 -1.73 15.71 -6.53
N ASN A 169 -2.23 16.81 -7.05
CA ASN A 169 -1.58 18.12 -6.92
C ASN A 169 -2.12 18.90 -5.70
N THR A 170 -1.87 18.37 -4.50
CA THR A 170 -2.23 19.03 -3.24
C THR A 170 -0.98 19.28 -2.42
N PRO A 171 -0.77 20.53 -1.94
CA PRO A 171 0.34 20.85 -1.05
C PRO A 171 0.34 19.95 0.20
N GLY A 172 1.54 19.62 0.69
CA GLY A 172 1.69 18.79 1.89
C GLY A 172 1.53 17.29 1.67
N ILE A 173 1.00 16.84 0.53
CA ILE A 173 0.88 15.41 0.20
C ILE A 173 2.08 14.96 -0.62
N GLN A 174 2.72 13.88 -0.15
CA GLN A 174 3.85 13.25 -0.83
C GLN A 174 3.35 12.07 -1.68
N ALA A 175 3.99 11.82 -2.81
CA ALA A 175 3.63 10.68 -3.66
C ALA A 175 4.87 9.97 -4.21
N VAL A 176 4.78 8.66 -4.30
CA VAL A 176 5.80 7.78 -4.88
C VAL A 176 5.17 6.95 -5.99
N CYS A 177 5.61 7.17 -7.21
CA CYS A 177 5.08 6.49 -8.40
C CYS A 177 6.21 6.03 -9.32
N CYS A 178 5.86 5.14 -10.25
CA CYS A 178 6.68 4.95 -11.44
C CYS A 178 6.53 6.14 -12.40
N ASP A 179 7.53 6.37 -13.25
CA ASP A 179 7.38 7.25 -14.41
C ASP A 179 6.51 6.56 -15.47
N ASN A 180 5.21 6.64 -15.23
CA ASN A 180 4.20 6.00 -16.08
C ASN A 180 4.13 6.61 -17.48
N VAL A 181 4.47 7.90 -17.61
CA VAL A 181 4.51 8.58 -18.92
C VAL A 181 5.67 8.03 -19.74
N GLN A 182 6.87 7.97 -19.15
CA GLN A 182 8.03 7.42 -19.84
C GLN A 182 7.84 5.95 -20.20
N ALA A 183 7.28 5.15 -19.28
CA ALA A 183 6.99 3.73 -19.58
C ALA A 183 6.00 3.58 -20.74
N GLY A 184 4.97 4.42 -20.83
CA GLY A 184 4.07 4.45 -21.98
C GLY A 184 4.79 4.77 -23.30
N ARG A 185 5.69 5.78 -23.27
CA ARG A 185 6.54 6.13 -24.44
C ARG A 185 7.44 4.99 -24.84
N ASP A 186 8.09 4.33 -23.88
CA ASP A 186 8.98 3.20 -24.13
C ASP A 186 8.21 2.00 -24.73
N CYS A 187 6.96 1.79 -24.30
CA CYS A 187 6.09 0.77 -24.88
C CYS A 187 5.77 1.05 -26.36
N ALA A 188 5.43 2.30 -26.67
CA ALA A 188 5.17 2.73 -28.04
C ALA A 188 6.42 2.55 -28.95
N ASP A 189 7.58 2.98 -28.46
CA ASP A 189 8.85 2.83 -29.16
C ASP A 189 9.20 1.34 -29.37
N TYR A 190 9.01 0.49 -28.36
CA TYR A 190 9.24 -0.94 -28.48
C TYR A 190 8.41 -1.57 -29.61
N PHE A 191 7.10 -1.33 -29.60
CA PHE A 191 6.23 -1.83 -30.67
C PHE A 191 6.58 -1.25 -32.03
N PHE A 192 6.84 0.05 -32.11
CA PHE A 192 7.21 0.71 -33.36
C PHE A 192 8.49 0.13 -33.94
N MET A 193 9.53 -0.11 -33.14
CA MET A 193 10.79 -0.71 -33.55
C MET A 193 10.63 -2.16 -34.01
N LYS A 194 9.66 -2.90 -33.48
CA LYS A 194 9.29 -4.25 -33.88
C LYS A 194 8.49 -4.27 -35.22
N GLY A 195 8.16 -3.09 -35.76
CA GLY A 195 7.47 -2.97 -37.05
C GLY A 195 5.94 -2.94 -36.96
N TYR A 196 5.34 -2.93 -35.77
CA TYR A 196 3.90 -2.78 -35.60
C TYR A 196 3.42 -1.40 -36.04
N ARG A 197 2.20 -1.33 -36.63
CA ARG A 197 1.60 -0.09 -37.15
C ARG A 197 0.11 0.08 -36.76
N SER A 198 -0.49 -0.88 -36.09
CA SER A 198 -1.86 -0.86 -35.62
C SER A 198 -1.84 -1.09 -34.11
N PHE A 199 -2.39 -0.16 -33.34
CA PHE A 199 -2.21 -0.07 -31.89
C PHE A 199 -3.52 0.07 -31.15
N ALA A 200 -3.57 -0.46 -29.93
CA ALA A 200 -4.62 -0.15 -28.98
C ALA A 200 -4.08 -0.09 -27.55
N PHE A 201 -4.82 0.59 -26.70
CA PHE A 201 -4.58 0.67 -25.27
C PHE A 201 -5.84 0.20 -24.51
N ILE A 202 -5.69 -0.82 -23.65
CA ILE A 202 -6.73 -1.19 -22.69
C ILE A 202 -6.33 -0.64 -21.33
N GLY A 203 -7.03 0.45 -20.95
CA GLY A 203 -6.77 1.24 -19.75
C GLY A 203 -7.60 0.82 -18.54
N GLY A 204 -7.39 1.54 -17.46
CA GLY A 204 -8.22 1.53 -16.27
C GLY A 204 -9.21 2.70 -16.26
N HIS A 205 -9.77 3.01 -15.09
CA HIS A 205 -10.59 4.19 -14.92
C HIS A 205 -9.81 5.48 -15.22
N ASP A 206 -10.46 6.46 -15.84
CA ASP A 206 -9.81 7.71 -16.27
C ASP A 206 -9.27 8.54 -15.11
N GLU A 207 -9.91 8.49 -13.93
CA GLU A 207 -9.45 9.18 -12.73
C GLU A 207 -8.16 8.59 -12.12
N ALA A 208 -7.79 7.38 -12.52
CA ALA A 208 -6.57 6.77 -12.04
C ALA A 208 -5.33 7.37 -12.71
N SER A 209 -4.54 8.17 -11.98
CA SER A 209 -3.34 8.85 -12.50
C SER A 209 -2.40 7.90 -13.27
N THR A 210 -2.24 6.65 -12.80
CA THR A 210 -1.41 5.64 -13.48
C THR A 210 -1.95 5.23 -14.85
N SER A 211 -3.27 5.06 -14.99
CA SER A 211 -3.91 4.73 -16.28
C SER A 211 -3.76 5.90 -17.25
N HIS A 212 -4.11 7.10 -16.77
CA HIS A 212 -4.00 8.32 -17.55
C HIS A 212 -2.57 8.55 -18.09
N ASP A 213 -1.57 8.43 -17.23
CA ASP A 213 -0.18 8.69 -17.60
C ASP A 213 0.39 7.64 -18.54
N ARG A 214 0.10 6.33 -18.34
CA ARG A 214 0.49 5.25 -19.26
C ARG A 214 -0.11 5.48 -20.64
N ARG A 215 -1.42 5.79 -20.70
CA ARG A 215 -2.11 6.13 -21.95
C ARG A 215 -1.49 7.36 -22.61
N ARG A 216 -1.33 8.46 -21.85
CA ARG A 216 -0.77 9.70 -22.36
C ARG A 216 0.61 9.48 -22.97
N GLY A 217 1.50 8.78 -22.26
CA GLY A 217 2.84 8.45 -22.77
C GLY A 217 2.79 7.63 -24.03
N PHE A 218 1.96 6.59 -24.07
CA PHE A 218 1.83 5.68 -25.21
C PHE A 218 1.27 6.39 -26.45
N VAL A 219 0.12 7.05 -26.32
CA VAL A 219 -0.56 7.72 -27.44
C VAL A 219 0.26 8.89 -27.97
N SER A 220 0.76 9.78 -27.10
CA SER A 220 1.55 10.93 -27.56
C SER A 220 2.82 10.48 -28.28
N ARG A 221 3.43 9.36 -27.86
CA ARG A 221 4.63 8.85 -28.56
C ARG A 221 4.30 8.26 -29.91
N LEU A 222 3.16 7.59 -30.07
CA LEU A 222 2.68 7.13 -31.38
C LEU A 222 2.40 8.31 -32.32
N GLU A 223 1.76 9.37 -31.82
CA GLU A 223 1.50 10.61 -32.58
C GLU A 223 2.81 11.26 -33.06
N GLU A 224 3.83 11.35 -32.21
CA GLU A 224 5.18 11.83 -32.60
C GLU A 224 5.83 10.94 -33.70
N ARG A 225 5.42 9.70 -33.82
CA ARG A 225 5.84 8.76 -34.87
C ARG A 225 4.94 8.79 -36.13
N GLY A 226 3.97 9.73 -36.17
CA GLY A 226 3.01 9.87 -37.26
C GLY A 226 1.89 8.85 -37.30
N ILE A 227 1.60 8.23 -36.13
CA ILE A 227 0.50 7.28 -35.95
C ILE A 227 -0.55 7.96 -35.09
N HIS A 228 -1.70 8.26 -35.69
CA HIS A 228 -2.81 8.97 -35.05
C HIS A 228 -4.01 8.08 -34.75
N ASP A 229 -3.98 6.83 -35.18
CA ASP A 229 -5.02 5.85 -34.99
C ASP A 229 -4.58 4.84 -33.92
N CYS A 230 -5.02 5.11 -32.68
CA CYS A 230 -4.79 4.24 -31.52
C CYS A 230 -6.07 4.14 -30.72
N SER A 231 -6.71 2.98 -30.78
CA SER A 231 -7.95 2.72 -30.06
C SER A 231 -7.71 2.66 -28.55
N VAL A 232 -8.58 3.29 -27.76
CA VAL A 232 -8.50 3.34 -26.32
C VAL A 232 -9.78 2.80 -25.71
N ILE A 233 -9.66 1.75 -24.91
CA ILE A 233 -10.78 1.15 -24.18
C ILE A 233 -10.50 1.25 -22.67
N ASN A 234 -11.39 1.88 -21.94
CA ASN A 234 -11.30 1.94 -20.47
C ASN A 234 -12.12 0.81 -19.84
N THR A 235 -11.54 0.15 -18.83
CA THR A 235 -12.12 -1.02 -18.13
C THR A 235 -11.82 -0.95 -16.64
N PRO A 236 -12.49 -1.73 -15.79
CA PRO A 236 -12.00 -1.98 -14.44
C PRO A 236 -10.62 -2.64 -14.46
N PHE A 237 -9.78 -2.37 -13.44
CA PHE A 237 -8.45 -2.97 -13.26
C PHE A 237 -8.53 -4.45 -12.82
N THR A 238 -9.33 -5.25 -13.53
CA THR A 238 -9.59 -6.65 -13.19
C THR A 238 -9.31 -7.55 -14.40
N TYR A 239 -9.17 -8.84 -14.13
CA TYR A 239 -9.09 -9.86 -15.17
C TYR A 239 -10.31 -9.83 -16.11
N GLU A 240 -11.53 -9.77 -15.55
CA GLU A 240 -12.76 -9.67 -16.36
C GLU A 240 -12.82 -8.36 -17.16
N GLY A 241 -12.33 -7.24 -16.57
CA GLY A 241 -12.20 -5.98 -17.31
C GLY A 241 -11.31 -6.12 -18.54
N GLY A 242 -10.23 -6.90 -18.46
CA GLY A 242 -9.38 -7.20 -19.59
C GLY A 242 -10.11 -7.99 -20.69
N ARG A 243 -10.85 -9.03 -20.32
CA ARG A 243 -11.67 -9.81 -21.26
C ARG A 243 -12.72 -8.97 -21.97
N ASP A 244 -13.51 -8.22 -21.19
CA ASP A 244 -14.59 -7.39 -21.72
C ASP A 244 -14.05 -6.24 -22.57
N GLY A 245 -12.92 -5.65 -22.14
CA GLY A 245 -12.24 -4.60 -22.90
C GLY A 245 -11.77 -5.07 -24.25
N PHE A 246 -11.23 -6.28 -24.33
CA PHE A 246 -10.78 -6.85 -25.60
C PHE A 246 -11.95 -7.19 -26.53
N ARG A 247 -13.06 -7.73 -26.01
CA ARG A 247 -14.28 -7.96 -26.83
C ARG A 247 -14.80 -6.63 -27.39
N ARG A 248 -14.94 -5.60 -26.56
CA ARG A 248 -15.39 -4.27 -27.00
C ARG A 248 -14.47 -3.66 -28.03
N LEU A 249 -13.15 -3.84 -27.90
CA LEU A 249 -12.17 -3.38 -28.86
C LEU A 249 -12.41 -4.01 -30.25
N LEU A 250 -12.59 -5.33 -30.31
CA LEU A 250 -12.83 -6.03 -31.58
C LEU A 250 -14.18 -5.68 -32.18
N GLU A 251 -15.22 -5.48 -31.38
CA GLU A 251 -16.55 -5.04 -31.83
C GLU A 251 -16.51 -3.63 -32.43
N GLN A 252 -15.73 -2.71 -31.84
CA GLN A 252 -15.63 -1.33 -32.30
C GLN A 252 -14.77 -1.21 -33.58
N GLU A 253 -13.64 -1.92 -33.62
CA GLU A 253 -12.68 -1.81 -34.72
C GLU A 253 -13.00 -2.74 -35.91
N GLY A 254 -13.75 -3.81 -35.69
CA GLY A 254 -14.00 -4.86 -36.68
C GLY A 254 -12.74 -5.68 -37.06
N THR A 255 -11.56 -5.26 -36.61
CA THR A 255 -10.28 -5.92 -36.83
C THR A 255 -9.44 -5.93 -35.58
N CYS A 256 -8.58 -6.95 -35.40
CA CYS A 256 -7.68 -7.02 -34.25
C CYS A 256 -6.45 -6.11 -34.46
N PRO A 257 -6.15 -5.18 -33.53
CA PRO A 257 -4.91 -4.41 -33.57
C PRO A 257 -3.70 -5.34 -33.41
N LYS A 258 -2.57 -4.99 -34.04
CA LYS A 258 -1.38 -5.83 -34.00
C LYS A 258 -0.53 -5.66 -32.74
N ALA A 259 -0.69 -4.57 -32.02
CA ALA A 259 0.03 -4.27 -30.81
C ALA A 259 -0.90 -3.68 -29.77
N LEU A 260 -0.92 -4.26 -28.58
CA LEU A 260 -1.82 -3.91 -27.50
C LEU A 260 -1.05 -3.64 -26.21
N PHE A 261 -1.22 -2.45 -25.64
CA PHE A 261 -0.71 -2.12 -24.33
C PHE A 261 -1.83 -2.20 -23.28
N CYS A 262 -1.67 -3.06 -22.29
CA CYS A 262 -2.59 -3.22 -21.18
C CYS A 262 -2.09 -2.44 -19.97
N VAL A 263 -3.02 -1.78 -19.29
CA VAL A 263 -2.71 -0.95 -18.11
C VAL A 263 -2.09 -1.73 -16.94
N SER A 264 -2.31 -3.04 -16.85
CA SER A 264 -1.71 -3.92 -15.84
C SER A 264 -1.65 -5.36 -16.33
N ASP A 265 -0.84 -6.19 -15.67
CA ASP A 265 -0.73 -7.61 -15.99
C ASP A 265 -2.03 -8.38 -15.71
N LEU A 266 -2.81 -7.95 -14.73
CA LEU A 266 -4.10 -8.59 -14.44
C LEU A 266 -5.10 -8.36 -15.58
N VAL A 267 -5.16 -7.15 -16.12
CA VAL A 267 -5.94 -6.81 -17.32
C VAL A 267 -5.37 -7.56 -18.52
N CYS A 268 -4.04 -7.60 -18.67
CA CYS A 268 -3.36 -8.31 -19.74
C CYS A 268 -3.71 -9.81 -19.75
N ALA A 269 -3.75 -10.46 -18.60
CA ALA A 269 -4.13 -11.88 -18.49
C ALA A 269 -5.56 -12.12 -19.01
N GLY A 270 -6.49 -11.23 -18.68
CA GLY A 270 -7.86 -11.30 -19.22
C GLY A 270 -7.91 -11.13 -20.73
N VAL A 271 -7.13 -10.19 -21.28
CA VAL A 271 -6.96 -10.00 -22.74
C VAL A 271 -6.41 -11.25 -23.39
N LEU A 272 -5.34 -11.84 -22.82
CA LEU A 272 -4.68 -13.02 -23.40
C LEU A 272 -5.62 -14.23 -23.45
N ASP A 273 -6.38 -14.46 -22.37
CA ASP A 273 -7.31 -15.59 -22.37
C ASP A 273 -8.49 -15.36 -23.32
N CYS A 274 -9.03 -14.14 -23.41
CA CYS A 274 -10.03 -13.79 -24.40
C CYS A 274 -9.52 -13.98 -25.83
N ALA A 275 -8.34 -13.45 -26.16
CA ALA A 275 -7.71 -13.58 -27.48
C ALA A 275 -7.49 -15.05 -27.86
N ARG A 276 -6.93 -15.85 -26.96
CA ARG A 276 -6.55 -17.24 -27.23
C ARG A 276 -7.75 -18.18 -27.29
N PHE A 277 -8.69 -18.07 -26.34
CA PHE A 277 -9.74 -19.08 -26.15
C PHE A 277 -11.10 -18.70 -26.74
N GLU A 278 -11.38 -17.39 -26.92
CA GLU A 278 -12.64 -16.96 -27.52
C GLU A 278 -12.48 -16.62 -29.00
N TYR A 279 -11.37 -15.98 -29.37
CA TYR A 279 -11.12 -15.56 -30.76
C TYR A 279 -10.08 -16.42 -31.49
N ASN A 280 -9.46 -17.43 -30.84
CA ASN A 280 -8.46 -18.31 -31.39
C ASN A 280 -7.27 -17.58 -32.02
N LEU A 281 -6.90 -16.41 -31.44
CA LEU A 281 -5.76 -15.62 -31.91
C LEU A 281 -4.46 -16.14 -31.30
N LYS A 282 -3.41 -16.13 -32.10
CA LYS A 282 -2.06 -16.45 -31.64
C LYS A 282 -1.37 -15.19 -31.11
N VAL A 283 -0.73 -15.33 -29.95
CA VAL A 283 0.03 -14.28 -29.31
C VAL A 283 1.50 -14.73 -29.26
N PRO A 284 2.44 -13.98 -29.83
CA PRO A 284 2.33 -12.60 -30.36
C PRO A 284 1.99 -12.47 -31.86
N GLU A 285 1.81 -13.55 -32.63
CA GLU A 285 1.78 -13.53 -34.10
C GLU A 285 0.58 -12.74 -34.67
N ASP A 286 -0.60 -12.89 -34.09
CA ASP A 286 -1.80 -12.14 -34.50
C ASP A 286 -1.95 -10.82 -33.75
N VAL A 287 -1.64 -10.80 -32.45
CA VAL A 287 -1.62 -9.63 -31.60
C VAL A 287 -0.51 -9.73 -30.56
N ALA A 288 0.41 -8.77 -30.54
CA ALA A 288 1.40 -8.65 -29.49
C ALA A 288 0.81 -7.87 -28.31
N VAL A 289 1.05 -8.34 -27.08
CA VAL A 289 0.46 -7.74 -25.87
C VAL A 289 1.55 -7.46 -24.84
N ILE A 290 1.55 -6.24 -24.30
CA ILE A 290 2.42 -5.83 -23.20
C ILE A 290 1.58 -5.47 -22.00
N GLY A 291 1.97 -5.97 -20.81
CA GLY A 291 1.39 -5.66 -19.52
C GLY A 291 2.19 -4.66 -18.71
N PHE A 292 1.84 -4.53 -17.43
CA PHE A 292 2.51 -3.66 -16.48
C PHE A 292 2.39 -4.25 -15.07
N ASP A 293 3.40 -4.09 -14.23
CA ASP A 293 3.56 -4.47 -12.82
C ASP A 293 4.55 -5.63 -12.59
N ASP A 294 4.77 -6.50 -13.57
CA ASP A 294 5.55 -7.75 -13.48
C ASP A 294 5.12 -8.61 -12.26
N ILE A 295 3.79 -8.79 -12.11
CA ILE A 295 3.28 -9.69 -11.06
C ILE A 295 3.69 -11.14 -11.34
N GLU A 296 3.65 -12.01 -10.30
CA GLU A 296 4.11 -13.39 -10.40
C GLU A 296 3.48 -14.15 -11.58
N LEU A 297 2.18 -13.94 -11.81
CA LEU A 297 1.43 -14.51 -12.93
C LEU A 297 2.06 -14.21 -14.29
N ALA A 298 2.66 -13.03 -14.48
CA ALA A 298 3.32 -12.64 -15.71
C ALA A 298 4.47 -13.59 -16.10
N SER A 299 5.07 -14.24 -15.11
CA SER A 299 6.18 -15.19 -15.32
C SER A 299 5.73 -16.63 -15.59
N TYR A 300 4.43 -16.97 -15.40
CA TYR A 300 3.94 -18.32 -15.63
C TYR A 300 3.99 -18.69 -17.10
N ASN A 301 4.40 -19.91 -17.42
CA ASN A 301 4.57 -20.39 -18.80
C ASN A 301 3.30 -20.25 -19.65
N SER A 302 2.12 -20.37 -19.05
CA SER A 302 0.83 -20.21 -19.73
C SER A 302 0.55 -18.77 -20.15
N TYR A 303 1.10 -17.79 -19.45
CA TYR A 303 0.93 -16.38 -19.77
C TYR A 303 2.19 -15.80 -20.45
N SER A 304 3.34 -15.92 -19.81
CA SER A 304 4.64 -15.43 -20.31
C SER A 304 4.60 -13.96 -20.77
N ILE A 305 4.00 -13.09 -19.92
CA ILE A 305 3.70 -11.70 -20.27
C ILE A 305 4.98 -10.86 -20.33
N THR A 306 5.20 -10.21 -21.48
CA THR A 306 6.12 -9.07 -21.59
C THR A 306 5.52 -7.92 -20.78
N SER A 307 6.23 -7.44 -19.75
CA SER A 307 5.67 -6.52 -18.76
C SER A 307 6.68 -5.47 -18.29
N PHE A 308 6.19 -4.30 -17.91
CA PHE A 308 7.00 -3.29 -17.24
C PHE A 308 7.15 -3.62 -15.76
N VAL A 309 8.40 -3.70 -15.31
CA VAL A 309 8.78 -3.95 -13.92
C VAL A 309 8.82 -2.64 -13.16
N GLN A 310 8.06 -2.55 -12.08
CA GLN A 310 8.16 -1.45 -11.12
C GLN A 310 9.29 -1.73 -10.12
N PRO A 311 10.18 -0.76 -9.81
CA PRO A 311 11.27 -0.95 -8.85
C PRO A 311 10.73 -0.86 -7.41
N MET A 312 9.89 -1.82 -7.04
CA MET A 312 9.07 -1.84 -5.83
C MET A 312 9.88 -1.64 -4.55
N ASP A 313 11.07 -2.24 -4.45
CA ASP A 313 11.91 -2.12 -3.26
C ASP A 313 12.35 -0.67 -3.03
N SER A 314 12.85 -0.01 -4.08
CA SER A 314 13.26 1.40 -4.01
C SER A 314 12.07 2.34 -3.75
N MET A 315 10.91 2.03 -4.32
CA MET A 315 9.69 2.80 -4.08
C MET A 315 9.23 2.67 -2.63
N ILE A 316 9.27 1.47 -2.05
CA ILE A 316 8.91 1.21 -0.64
C ILE A 316 9.91 1.91 0.29
N ASP A 317 11.22 1.84 0.01
CA ASP A 317 12.22 2.53 0.82
C ASP A 317 11.95 4.03 0.84
N ARG A 318 11.65 4.62 -0.32
CA ARG A 318 11.29 6.04 -0.40
C ARG A 318 10.01 6.39 0.37
N VAL A 319 8.99 5.53 0.31
CA VAL A 319 7.77 5.69 1.12
C VAL A 319 8.09 5.73 2.61
N LEU A 320 8.93 4.81 3.08
CA LEU A 320 9.31 4.75 4.49
C LEU A 320 10.13 5.98 4.91
N ASP A 321 11.04 6.44 4.06
CA ASP A 321 11.78 7.68 4.31
C ASP A 321 10.84 8.88 4.46
N LEU A 322 9.80 8.98 3.61
CA LEU A 322 8.83 10.08 3.67
C LEU A 322 7.91 9.99 4.89
N LEU A 323 7.43 8.78 5.22
CA LEU A 323 6.52 8.56 6.34
C LEU A 323 7.19 8.73 7.71
N LEU A 324 8.48 8.39 7.80
CA LEU A 324 9.20 8.30 9.08
C LEU A 324 10.21 9.44 9.28
N SER A 325 10.28 10.38 8.32
CA SER A 325 11.13 11.55 8.40
C SER A 325 10.61 12.52 9.49
N GLU A 326 11.51 13.01 10.34
CA GLU A 326 11.19 14.07 11.31
C GLU A 326 10.97 15.45 10.64
N LYS A 327 11.25 15.56 9.33
CA LYS A 327 11.03 16.80 8.57
C LYS A 327 9.55 16.94 8.26
N GLN A 328 8.99 18.08 8.60
CA GLN A 328 7.63 18.43 8.17
C GLN A 328 7.52 18.34 6.64
N PRO A 329 6.37 17.90 6.10
CA PRO A 329 6.13 17.92 4.67
C PRO A 329 6.42 19.34 4.12
N SER A 330 7.14 19.43 3.00
CA SER A 330 7.34 20.72 2.36
C SER A 330 5.99 21.25 1.86
N GLU A 331 5.82 22.58 1.82
CA GLU A 331 4.61 23.22 1.30
C GLU A 331 4.36 22.90 -0.20
N SER A 332 5.32 22.26 -0.88
CA SER A 332 5.21 21.83 -2.27
C SER A 332 4.79 20.36 -2.36
N THR A 333 3.97 20.03 -3.36
CA THR A 333 3.69 18.64 -3.74
C THR A 333 4.98 17.98 -4.20
N ASN A 334 5.43 16.94 -3.51
CA ASN A 334 6.65 16.21 -3.88
C ASN A 334 6.28 14.86 -4.47
N LEU A 335 6.25 14.79 -5.81
CA LEU A 335 6.12 13.55 -6.56
C LEU A 335 7.52 12.98 -6.81
N THR A 336 7.79 11.81 -6.24
CA THR A 336 9.00 11.04 -6.55
C THR A 336 8.68 10.02 -7.62
N LEU A 337 9.35 10.12 -8.76
CA LEU A 337 9.19 9.19 -9.89
C LEU A 337 10.38 8.22 -9.96
N PHE A 338 10.06 6.95 -10.24
CA PHE A 338 11.04 5.89 -10.44
C PHE A 338 10.92 5.33 -11.87
N PRO A 339 12.02 5.11 -12.58
CA PRO A 339 11.98 4.51 -13.91
C PRO A 339 11.51 3.05 -13.84
N CYS A 340 10.67 2.66 -14.80
CA CYS A 340 10.32 1.27 -15.02
C CYS A 340 11.22 0.63 -16.08
N THR A 341 11.35 -0.68 -16.06
CA THR A 341 12.10 -1.43 -17.07
C THR A 341 11.20 -2.45 -17.75
N LEU A 342 11.28 -2.55 -19.09
CA LEU A 342 10.55 -3.56 -19.84
C LEU A 342 11.27 -4.91 -19.73
N LYS A 343 10.55 -5.93 -19.28
CA LYS A 343 11.00 -7.33 -19.25
C LYS A 343 10.28 -8.10 -20.32
N THR A 344 11.02 -8.44 -21.38
CA THR A 344 10.48 -9.17 -22.53
C THR A 344 10.28 -10.64 -22.22
N ARG A 345 9.15 -11.20 -22.67
CA ARG A 345 8.78 -12.61 -22.61
C ARG A 345 8.06 -13.03 -23.90
N GLY A 346 7.09 -13.93 -23.79
CA GLY A 346 6.45 -14.58 -24.93
C GLY A 346 5.31 -13.81 -25.59
N THR A 347 4.81 -12.71 -25.03
CA THR A 347 3.61 -12.03 -25.57
C THR A 347 3.92 -10.84 -26.49
N ALA A 348 5.20 -10.40 -26.61
CA ALA A 348 5.56 -9.29 -27.51
C ALA A 348 7.06 -9.31 -27.90
#